data_3ab303a1e5ce0fbefcdb5b343240b969
#
_entry.id   3ab303a1e5ce0fbefcdb5b343240b969
#
_cell.length_a   1.000
_cell.length_b   1.000
_cell.length_c   1.000
_cell.angle_alpha   90.00
_cell.angle_beta   90.00
_cell.angle_gamma   90.00
#
_symmetry.space_group_name_H-M   'P 1'
#
loop_
_entity.id
_entity.type
_entity.pdbx_description
1 polymer ?
#
loop_
_entity_poly.entity_id
_entity_poly.type
_entity_poly.pdbx_seq_one_letter_code
_entity_poly.pdbx_strand_id
1 'polypeptide(L)'
;MLEAAKNWIEKSFEIRERRSCISTEVLCGCLHFISCLFILPVIPIQLEAADYDRSKSIQITALATAVGCIISSYITNLPFVIAPPSVVSIYIAVALQKSQIDQSQADSAVILSGFALLFIGIFKPIISFATKLIPDCIQASTAIGIGLITALAGAIELRLVVPGEYSILEMGEITPAILIAILSTVIIGIFQFYRIKGSYFFGLLFGTLSWWTYMDDWPTTIFAVPKFAVNENLLVDRKVVNLLISLIFLYILTLNGIARTMSDLAHLTNIDGSIPRGNWLFITCGLTTILSGYFSGPAILISPETAAGIKGGAKTGLSTLVCGLLFSMSVFLCPVFERIPPSGTSPLLILVGLTLFVNTSLIDWSTTDEAIPAFFVLFLIPFTYSILTGVGVGYTLYILIGLFTGQLQRKIRKMMHPYSSLSAIYKLLSSSRDKSYISWESLHECSVDSRDGTVLRVTALPPSDARSRSTSCQSPLRVIQEQEEDEELQQEQLCLTPVNHRIFHNIMSMDLQMNSIKSIRL
;
A
#
# COMPACT_ATOMS: atom_id res chain seq x y z
N MET A 1 -23.44 21.00 24.75
CA MET A 1 -22.98 19.60 24.69
C MET A 1 -22.43 19.23 23.31
N LEU A 2 -23.15 19.46 22.22
CA LEU A 2 -22.70 19.20 20.83
C LEU A 2 -21.44 19.98 20.43
N GLU A 3 -21.32 21.27 20.77
CA GLU A 3 -20.13 22.06 20.48
C GLU A 3 -18.89 21.58 21.25
N ALA A 4 -19.08 21.17 22.52
CA ALA A 4 -17.99 20.61 23.32
C ALA A 4 -17.49 19.28 22.73
N ALA A 5 -18.41 18.40 22.28
CA ALA A 5 -18.06 17.15 21.60
C ALA A 5 -17.33 17.42 20.28
N LYS A 6 -17.81 18.39 19.48
CA LYS A 6 -17.16 18.81 18.23
C LYS A 6 -15.74 19.30 18.47
N ASN A 7 -15.54 20.19 19.43
CA ASN A 7 -14.24 20.73 19.78
C ASN A 7 -13.28 19.65 20.31
N TRP A 8 -13.81 18.68 21.07
CA TRP A 8 -13.03 17.54 21.54
C TRP A 8 -12.54 16.67 20.38
N ILE A 9 -13.43 16.34 19.42
CA ILE A 9 -13.08 15.55 18.22
C ILE A 9 -12.03 16.30 17.38
N GLU A 10 -12.26 17.60 17.10
CA GLU A 10 -11.34 18.41 16.31
C GLU A 10 -9.92 18.45 16.91
N LYS A 11 -9.84 18.55 18.24
CA LYS A 11 -8.57 18.57 18.98
C LYS A 11 -7.92 17.19 19.03
N SER A 12 -8.70 16.12 19.32
CA SER A 12 -8.17 14.76 19.46
C SER A 12 -7.57 14.20 18.17
N PHE A 13 -8.17 14.55 17.02
CA PHE A 13 -7.72 14.08 15.71
C PHE A 13 -6.90 15.11 14.93
N GLU A 14 -6.53 16.25 15.52
CA GLU A 14 -5.71 17.29 14.86
C GLU A 14 -6.33 17.77 13.52
N ILE A 15 -7.68 17.82 13.43
CA ILE A 15 -8.41 18.01 12.16
C ILE A 15 -8.06 19.34 11.51
N ARG A 16 -8.03 20.44 12.30
CA ARG A 16 -7.71 21.78 11.80
C ARG A 16 -6.25 21.90 11.38
N GLU A 17 -5.34 21.28 12.12
CA GLU A 17 -3.90 21.30 11.83
C GLU A 17 -3.61 20.61 10.49
N ARG A 18 -4.34 19.53 10.19
CA ARG A 18 -4.21 18.78 8.93
C ARG A 18 -5.09 19.34 7.79
N ARG A 19 -5.70 20.51 7.99
CA ARG A 19 -6.56 21.17 6.99
C ARG A 19 -7.66 20.25 6.46
N SER A 20 -8.40 19.59 7.36
CA SER A 20 -9.55 18.74 7.09
C SER A 20 -10.80 19.26 7.79
N CYS A 21 -11.96 18.61 7.60
CA CYS A 21 -13.18 18.88 8.32
C CYS A 21 -13.89 17.57 8.71
N ILE A 22 -14.68 17.60 9.80
CA ILE A 22 -15.35 16.42 10.34
C ILE A 22 -16.24 15.74 9.28
N SER A 23 -17.01 16.50 8.50
CA SER A 23 -17.90 15.95 7.47
C SER A 23 -17.13 15.20 6.38
N THR A 24 -15.98 15.73 5.94
CA THR A 24 -15.11 15.06 4.98
C THR A 24 -14.52 13.78 5.56
N GLU A 25 -14.03 13.81 6.80
CA GLU A 25 -13.46 12.62 7.45
C GLU A 25 -14.52 11.52 7.64
N VAL A 26 -15.75 11.88 8.04
CA VAL A 26 -16.87 10.92 8.18
C VAL A 26 -17.21 10.31 6.81
N LEU A 27 -17.35 11.14 5.77
CA LEU A 27 -17.62 10.67 4.42
C LEU A 27 -16.50 9.74 3.92
N CYS A 28 -15.24 10.11 4.16
CA CYS A 28 -14.09 9.29 3.80
C CYS A 28 -14.04 7.98 4.60
N GLY A 29 -14.47 7.98 5.87
CA GLY A 29 -14.62 6.76 6.66
C GLY A 29 -15.65 5.80 6.07
N CYS A 30 -16.78 6.30 5.58
CA CYS A 30 -17.74 5.50 4.82
C CYS A 30 -17.14 4.97 3.51
N LEU A 31 -16.33 5.78 2.80
CA LEU A 31 -15.63 5.33 1.60
C LEU A 31 -14.59 4.24 1.90
N HIS A 32 -13.86 4.36 3.00
CA HIS A 32 -12.96 3.32 3.48
C HIS A 32 -13.71 2.01 3.72
N PHE A 33 -14.82 2.08 4.45
CA PHE A 33 -15.66 0.91 4.73
C PHE A 33 -16.17 0.25 3.43
N ILE A 34 -16.79 1.03 2.54
CA ILE A 34 -17.33 0.54 1.26
C ILE A 34 -16.23 -0.11 0.41
N SER A 35 -15.04 0.49 0.38
CA SER A 35 -13.92 -0.03 -0.41
C SER A 35 -13.30 -1.30 0.19
N CYS A 36 -13.37 -1.48 1.52
CA CYS A 36 -12.85 -2.65 2.21
C CYS A 36 -13.92 -3.73 2.46
N LEU A 37 -15.19 -3.46 2.17
CA LEU A 37 -16.31 -4.36 2.51
C LEU A 37 -16.16 -5.76 1.89
N PHE A 38 -15.58 -5.84 0.70
CA PHE A 38 -15.35 -7.12 0.02
C PHE A 38 -14.38 -8.06 0.76
N ILE A 39 -13.60 -7.55 1.70
CA ILE A 39 -12.70 -8.36 2.54
C ILE A 39 -13.51 -9.36 3.36
N LEU A 40 -14.73 -8.99 3.81
CA LEU A 40 -15.57 -9.85 4.64
C LEU A 40 -15.97 -11.18 3.97
N PRO A 41 -16.40 -11.22 2.71
CA PRO A 41 -16.64 -12.49 2.02
C PRO A 41 -15.35 -13.14 1.49
N VAL A 42 -14.38 -12.35 1.00
CA VAL A 42 -13.19 -12.86 0.28
C VAL A 42 -12.22 -13.59 1.21
N ILE A 43 -11.87 -12.99 2.35
CA ILE A 43 -10.89 -13.60 3.26
C ILE A 43 -11.38 -14.94 3.82
N PRO A 44 -12.62 -15.08 4.29
CA PRO A 44 -13.16 -16.37 4.75
C PRO A 44 -13.19 -17.44 3.66
N ILE A 45 -13.52 -17.10 2.42
CA ILE A 45 -13.48 -18.05 1.30
C ILE A 45 -12.04 -18.58 1.08
N GLN A 46 -11.03 -17.70 1.17
CA GLN A 46 -9.64 -18.11 1.04
C GLN A 46 -9.20 -19.04 2.19
N LEU A 47 -9.67 -18.78 3.41
CA LEU A 47 -9.36 -19.59 4.59
C LEU A 47 -10.19 -20.89 4.63
N GLU A 48 -11.40 -20.93 4.08
CA GLU A 48 -12.23 -22.13 3.95
C GLU A 48 -11.50 -23.22 3.16
N ALA A 49 -10.70 -22.86 2.17
CA ALA A 49 -9.81 -23.80 1.46
C ALA A 49 -8.80 -24.51 2.38
N ALA A 50 -8.61 -24.03 3.60
CA ALA A 50 -7.73 -24.57 4.64
C ALA A 50 -8.51 -25.03 5.88
N ASP A 51 -9.74 -25.46 5.70
CA ASP A 51 -10.65 -26.03 6.70
C ASP A 51 -11.09 -25.04 7.83
N TYR A 52 -10.95 -23.72 7.60
CA TYR A 52 -11.53 -22.73 8.51
C TYR A 52 -13.05 -22.62 8.31
N ASP A 53 -13.78 -22.50 9.43
CA ASP A 53 -15.21 -22.25 9.41
C ASP A 53 -15.52 -20.85 8.82
N ARG A 54 -16.23 -20.82 7.70
CA ARG A 54 -16.50 -19.59 6.95
C ARG A 54 -17.24 -18.55 7.78
N SER A 55 -18.28 -18.96 8.52
CA SER A 55 -19.09 -18.06 9.33
C SER A 55 -18.29 -17.42 10.46
N LYS A 56 -17.49 -18.22 11.18
CA LYS A 56 -16.59 -17.70 12.23
C LYS A 56 -15.50 -16.79 11.65
N SER A 57 -14.94 -17.16 10.51
CA SER A 57 -13.92 -16.35 9.83
C SER A 57 -14.46 -14.98 9.39
N ILE A 58 -15.72 -14.88 8.94
CA ILE A 58 -16.38 -13.60 8.64
C ILE A 58 -16.47 -12.74 9.91
N GLN A 59 -16.98 -13.31 11.00
CA GLN A 59 -17.20 -12.58 12.24
C GLN A 59 -15.89 -12.08 12.84
N ILE A 60 -14.86 -12.91 12.87
CA ILE A 60 -13.55 -12.51 13.43
C ILE A 60 -12.83 -11.51 12.53
N THR A 61 -12.92 -11.65 11.22
CA THR A 61 -12.40 -10.68 10.26
C THR A 61 -13.03 -9.29 10.49
N ALA A 62 -14.36 -9.23 10.64
CA ALA A 62 -15.07 -8.00 10.94
C ALA A 62 -14.67 -7.42 12.29
N LEU A 63 -14.62 -8.25 13.34
CA LEU A 63 -14.27 -7.81 14.70
C LEU A 63 -12.81 -7.32 14.78
N ALA A 64 -11.87 -8.08 14.24
CA ALA A 64 -10.45 -7.74 14.30
C ALA A 64 -10.16 -6.47 13.46
N THR A 65 -10.80 -6.30 12.30
CA THR A 65 -10.74 -5.07 11.52
C THR A 65 -11.33 -3.88 12.29
N ALA A 66 -12.48 -4.07 12.93
CA ALA A 66 -13.12 -3.04 13.74
C ALA A 66 -12.20 -2.58 14.89
N VAL A 67 -11.71 -3.52 15.68
CA VAL A 67 -10.81 -3.24 16.81
C VAL A 67 -9.50 -2.60 16.32
N GLY A 68 -8.91 -3.12 15.23
CA GLY A 68 -7.71 -2.58 14.62
C GLY A 68 -7.87 -1.13 14.18
N CYS A 69 -8.95 -0.82 13.48
CA CYS A 69 -9.27 0.53 13.03
C CYS A 69 -9.52 1.48 14.22
N ILE A 70 -10.26 1.05 15.22
CA ILE A 70 -10.55 1.86 16.42
C ILE A 70 -9.25 2.16 17.18
N ILE A 71 -8.44 1.16 17.46
CA ILE A 71 -7.15 1.34 18.16
C ILE A 71 -6.21 2.24 17.34
N SER A 72 -6.06 1.95 16.04
CA SER A 72 -5.19 2.72 15.14
C SER A 72 -5.62 4.18 15.05
N SER A 73 -6.91 4.45 15.01
CA SER A 73 -7.45 5.81 14.87
C SER A 73 -6.95 6.75 15.97
N TYR A 74 -6.89 6.28 17.21
CA TYR A 74 -6.41 7.07 18.35
C TYR A 74 -4.89 7.06 18.50
N ILE A 75 -4.25 5.92 18.29
CA ILE A 75 -2.81 5.77 18.52
C ILE A 75 -2.00 6.41 17.41
N THR A 76 -2.34 6.12 16.16
CA THR A 76 -1.58 6.59 15.00
C THR A 76 -2.09 7.92 14.46
N ASN A 77 -3.39 8.17 14.60
CA ASN A 77 -4.10 9.28 13.97
C ASN A 77 -3.82 9.36 12.46
N LEU A 78 -3.74 8.21 11.78
CA LEU A 78 -3.54 8.10 10.34
C LEU A 78 -4.83 7.60 9.67
N PRO A 79 -5.13 8.04 8.44
CA PRO A 79 -6.31 7.60 7.70
C PRO A 79 -6.10 6.22 7.07
N PHE A 80 -5.57 5.24 7.84
CA PHE A 80 -5.22 3.91 7.35
C PHE A 80 -6.12 2.85 7.94
N VAL A 81 -6.81 2.10 7.09
CA VAL A 81 -7.64 0.97 7.50
C VAL A 81 -6.73 -0.21 7.85
N ILE A 82 -6.95 -0.77 9.02
CA ILE A 82 -6.25 -1.95 9.52
C ILE A 82 -7.17 -3.14 9.31
N ALA A 83 -6.86 -3.95 8.28
CA ALA A 83 -7.69 -5.09 7.86
C ALA A 83 -6.79 -6.23 7.33
N PRO A 84 -7.29 -7.46 7.24
CA PRO A 84 -6.49 -8.57 6.72
C PRO A 84 -6.25 -8.40 5.22
N PRO A 85 -4.98 -8.38 4.77
CA PRO A 85 -4.68 -8.39 3.34
C PRO A 85 -4.90 -9.79 2.77
N SER A 86 -5.57 -9.87 1.62
CA SER A 86 -5.89 -11.15 0.94
C SER A 86 -4.67 -12.02 0.70
N VAL A 87 -3.53 -11.40 0.42
CA VAL A 87 -2.25 -12.09 0.17
C VAL A 87 -1.78 -12.93 1.33
N VAL A 88 -1.88 -12.38 2.55
CA VAL A 88 -1.46 -13.10 3.75
C VAL A 88 -2.39 -14.27 4.01
N SER A 89 -3.69 -14.08 3.82
CA SER A 89 -4.69 -15.14 3.99
C SER A 89 -4.51 -16.27 2.98
N ILE A 90 -4.26 -15.96 1.70
CA ILE A 90 -3.92 -16.93 0.67
C ILE A 90 -2.63 -17.67 1.06
N TYR A 91 -1.60 -16.94 1.51
CA TYR A 91 -0.33 -17.58 1.92
C TYR A 91 -0.52 -18.55 3.07
N ILE A 92 -1.31 -18.19 4.09
CA ILE A 92 -1.65 -19.08 5.20
C ILE A 92 -2.39 -20.32 4.68
N ALA A 93 -3.43 -20.14 3.86
CA ALA A 93 -4.22 -21.24 3.31
C ALA A 93 -3.35 -22.23 2.49
N VAL A 94 -2.48 -21.72 1.63
CA VAL A 94 -1.55 -22.54 0.84
C VAL A 94 -0.52 -23.24 1.74
N ALA A 95 -0.03 -22.56 2.78
CA ALA A 95 0.94 -23.16 3.72
C ALA A 95 0.32 -24.33 4.50
N LEU A 96 -0.96 -24.23 4.92
CA LEU A 96 -1.66 -25.33 5.57
C LEU A 96 -1.78 -26.54 4.64
N GLN A 97 -2.27 -26.33 3.41
CA GLN A 97 -2.43 -27.40 2.43
C GLN A 97 -1.10 -28.07 2.05
N LYS A 98 -0.06 -27.26 1.75
CA LYS A 98 1.23 -27.77 1.26
C LYS A 98 2.08 -28.43 2.34
N SER A 99 2.09 -27.89 3.55
CA SER A 99 2.98 -28.30 4.64
C SER A 99 2.31 -29.23 5.66
N GLN A 100 1.05 -29.62 5.43
CA GLN A 100 0.25 -30.41 6.38
C GLN A 100 0.33 -29.82 7.80
N ILE A 101 0.04 -28.52 7.89
CA ILE A 101 -0.02 -27.76 9.14
C ILE A 101 -1.48 -27.75 9.58
N ASP A 102 -1.74 -28.05 10.84
CA ASP A 102 -3.08 -27.97 11.42
C ASP A 102 -3.51 -26.51 11.65
N GLN A 103 -4.82 -26.27 11.69
CA GLN A 103 -5.37 -24.93 11.94
C GLN A 103 -4.79 -24.30 13.23
N SER A 104 -4.71 -25.04 14.34
CA SER A 104 -4.16 -24.53 15.61
C SER A 104 -2.67 -24.19 15.54
N GLN A 105 -1.91 -24.88 14.69
CA GLN A 105 -0.51 -24.53 14.42
C GLN A 105 -0.41 -23.23 13.61
N ALA A 106 -1.29 -23.05 12.62
CA ALA A 106 -1.33 -21.81 11.84
C ALA A 106 -1.75 -20.60 12.70
N ASP A 107 -2.77 -20.75 13.53
CA ASP A 107 -3.21 -19.73 14.48
C ASP A 107 -2.08 -19.36 15.45
N SER A 108 -1.33 -20.36 15.93
CA SER A 108 -0.14 -20.14 16.78
C SER A 108 0.94 -19.33 16.06
N ALA A 109 1.19 -19.62 14.77
CA ALA A 109 2.13 -18.86 13.96
C ALA A 109 1.65 -17.40 13.76
N VAL A 110 0.35 -17.17 13.56
CA VAL A 110 -0.26 -15.84 13.46
C VAL A 110 -0.09 -15.08 14.78
N ILE A 111 -0.40 -15.69 15.93
CA ILE A 111 -0.22 -15.07 17.24
C ILE A 111 1.25 -14.68 17.48
N LEU A 112 2.18 -15.61 17.27
CA LEU A 112 3.60 -15.38 17.46
C LEU A 112 4.13 -14.29 16.49
N SER A 113 3.64 -14.26 15.26
CA SER A 113 4.00 -13.21 14.29
C SER A 113 3.48 -11.83 14.72
N GLY A 114 2.32 -11.76 15.36
CA GLY A 114 1.81 -10.56 15.99
C GLY A 114 2.70 -10.04 17.12
N PHE A 115 3.22 -10.92 17.99
CA PHE A 115 4.21 -10.57 19.00
C PHE A 115 5.51 -10.07 18.36
N ALA A 116 5.95 -10.68 17.28
CA ALA A 116 7.14 -10.22 16.55
C ALA A 116 6.94 -8.81 15.97
N LEU A 117 5.77 -8.51 15.37
CA LEU A 117 5.45 -7.17 14.89
C LEU A 117 5.43 -6.13 16.04
N LEU A 118 4.85 -6.50 17.16
CA LEU A 118 4.82 -5.64 18.36
C LEU A 118 6.26 -5.33 18.82
N PHE A 119 7.11 -6.35 18.91
CA PHE A 119 8.51 -6.19 19.24
C PHE A 119 9.24 -5.28 18.25
N ILE A 120 9.06 -5.50 16.94
CA ILE A 120 9.64 -4.65 15.89
C ILE A 120 9.14 -3.21 16.02
N GLY A 121 7.85 -3.00 16.32
CA GLY A 121 7.26 -1.68 16.54
C GLY A 121 7.85 -0.90 17.70
N ILE A 122 8.24 -1.59 18.78
CA ILE A 122 8.90 -0.98 19.95
C ILE A 122 10.31 -0.51 19.58
N PHE A 123 11.04 -1.28 18.78
CA PHE A 123 12.43 -0.99 18.43
C PHE A 123 12.56 -0.28 17.08
N LYS A 124 12.43 1.06 17.06
CA LYS A 124 12.57 1.91 15.85
C LYS A 124 13.75 1.58 14.92
N PRO A 125 14.97 1.31 15.43
CA PRO A 125 16.11 1.00 14.56
C PRO A 125 15.88 -0.21 13.65
N ILE A 126 15.12 -1.21 14.13
CA ILE A 126 14.85 -2.43 13.37
C ILE A 126 14.00 -2.12 12.13
N ILE A 127 12.97 -1.28 12.26
CA ILE A 127 12.13 -0.85 11.14
C ILE A 127 12.98 -0.12 10.10
N SER A 128 13.79 0.85 10.53
CA SER A 128 14.65 1.62 9.62
C SER A 128 15.70 0.74 8.93
N PHE A 129 16.22 -0.27 9.62
CA PHE A 129 17.14 -1.23 9.04
C PHE A 129 16.44 -2.13 8.02
N ALA A 130 15.30 -2.70 8.37
CA ALA A 130 14.53 -3.60 7.50
C ALA A 130 14.07 -2.89 6.20
N THR A 131 13.63 -1.63 6.29
CA THR A 131 13.24 -0.85 5.10
C THR A 131 14.40 -0.53 4.17
N LYS A 132 15.59 -0.29 4.71
CA LYS A 132 16.79 0.01 3.92
C LYS A 132 17.42 -1.24 3.29
N LEU A 133 17.17 -2.40 3.88
CA LEU A 133 17.73 -3.66 3.41
C LEU A 133 17.10 -4.13 2.09
N ILE A 134 15.82 -3.82 1.87
CA ILE A 134 15.07 -4.30 0.71
C ILE A 134 15.15 -3.26 -0.41
N PRO A 135 15.71 -3.61 -1.59
CA PRO A 135 15.75 -2.73 -2.77
C PRO A 135 14.33 -2.39 -3.26
N ASP A 136 14.15 -1.15 -3.73
CA ASP A 136 12.84 -0.68 -4.20
C ASP A 136 12.29 -1.55 -5.35
N CYS A 137 13.15 -2.05 -6.26
CA CYS A 137 12.76 -2.95 -7.34
C CYS A 137 12.21 -4.30 -6.83
N ILE A 138 12.81 -4.87 -5.77
CA ILE A 138 12.32 -6.12 -5.14
C ILE A 138 10.99 -5.87 -4.42
N GLN A 139 10.85 -4.74 -3.73
CA GLN A 139 9.62 -4.37 -3.06
C GLN A 139 8.46 -4.16 -4.06
N ALA A 140 8.73 -3.43 -5.14
CA ALA A 140 7.74 -3.18 -6.20
C ALA A 140 7.33 -4.48 -6.90
N SER A 141 8.30 -5.30 -7.32
CA SER A 141 8.03 -6.59 -7.98
C SER A 141 7.32 -7.58 -7.07
N THR A 142 7.58 -7.55 -5.76
CA THR A 142 6.83 -8.33 -4.78
C THR A 142 5.37 -7.91 -4.75
N ALA A 143 5.09 -6.61 -4.70
CA ALA A 143 3.72 -6.10 -4.73
C ALA A 143 2.97 -6.53 -6.00
N ILE A 144 3.62 -6.49 -7.17
CA ILE A 144 3.04 -6.96 -8.43
C ILE A 144 2.79 -8.47 -8.41
N GLY A 145 3.78 -9.27 -7.96
CA GLY A 145 3.64 -10.72 -7.84
C GLY A 145 2.49 -11.13 -6.92
N ILE A 146 2.30 -10.38 -5.85
CA ILE A 146 1.17 -10.46 -4.93
C ILE A 146 -0.15 -10.15 -5.66
N GLY A 147 -0.17 -9.09 -6.47
CA GLY A 147 -1.34 -8.75 -7.29
C GLY A 147 -1.71 -9.87 -8.25
N LEU A 148 -0.72 -10.49 -8.90
CA LEU A 148 -0.94 -11.60 -9.82
C LEU A 148 -1.50 -12.84 -9.11
N ILE A 149 -0.98 -13.21 -7.92
CA ILE A 149 -1.51 -14.36 -7.16
C ILE A 149 -2.94 -14.09 -6.68
N THR A 150 -3.25 -12.84 -6.30
CA THR A 150 -4.60 -12.45 -5.90
C THR A 150 -5.58 -12.52 -7.08
N ALA A 151 -5.18 -12.02 -8.25
CA ALA A 151 -5.98 -12.11 -9.47
C ALA A 151 -6.19 -13.56 -9.91
N LEU A 152 -5.13 -14.39 -9.85
CA LEU A 152 -5.21 -15.80 -10.16
C LEU A 152 -6.15 -16.55 -9.20
N ALA A 153 -6.08 -16.25 -7.89
CA ALA A 153 -6.99 -16.83 -6.91
C ALA A 153 -8.46 -16.51 -7.23
N GLY A 154 -8.77 -15.26 -7.60
CA GLY A 154 -10.11 -14.87 -8.04
C GLY A 154 -10.54 -15.60 -9.32
N ALA A 155 -9.65 -15.78 -10.28
CA ALA A 155 -9.94 -16.52 -11.52
C ALA A 155 -10.21 -18.02 -11.27
N ILE A 156 -9.47 -18.63 -10.35
CA ILE A 156 -9.67 -20.03 -9.95
C ILE A 156 -10.98 -20.22 -9.15
N GLU A 157 -11.27 -19.30 -8.21
CA GLU A 157 -12.51 -19.31 -7.42
C GLU A 157 -13.75 -19.27 -8.33
N LEU A 158 -13.71 -18.43 -9.38
CA LEU A 158 -14.78 -18.32 -10.38
C LEU A 158 -14.82 -19.52 -11.35
N ARG A 159 -13.81 -20.40 -11.31
CA ARG A 159 -13.55 -21.45 -12.31
C ARG A 159 -13.35 -20.91 -13.74
N LEU A 160 -12.95 -19.62 -13.85
CA LEU A 160 -12.51 -19.06 -15.13
C LEU A 160 -11.22 -19.73 -15.63
N VAL A 161 -10.36 -20.09 -14.67
CA VAL A 161 -9.13 -20.84 -14.90
C VAL A 161 -9.19 -22.10 -14.05
N VAL A 162 -8.94 -23.25 -14.67
CA VAL A 162 -8.95 -24.57 -14.05
C VAL A 162 -7.65 -25.31 -14.33
N PRO A 163 -7.26 -26.29 -13.51
CA PRO A 163 -6.14 -27.17 -13.84
C PRO A 163 -6.40 -27.88 -15.18
N GLY A 164 -5.44 -27.81 -16.09
CA GLY A 164 -5.58 -28.41 -17.41
C GLY A 164 -5.16 -29.89 -17.42
N GLU A 165 -5.66 -30.64 -18.38
CA GLU A 165 -5.27 -32.04 -18.61
C GLU A 165 -3.89 -32.14 -19.30
N TYR A 166 -3.61 -31.18 -20.21
CA TYR A 166 -2.36 -31.12 -21.01
C TYR A 166 -1.53 -29.88 -20.73
N SER A 167 -2.08 -28.90 -20.02
CA SER A 167 -1.41 -27.65 -19.62
C SER A 167 -1.51 -27.45 -18.11
N ILE A 168 -0.69 -26.55 -17.55
CA ILE A 168 -0.76 -26.24 -16.12
C ILE A 168 -2.12 -25.65 -15.79
N LEU A 169 -2.64 -24.76 -16.65
CA LEU A 169 -3.92 -24.08 -16.48
C LEU A 169 -4.62 -24.01 -17.82
N GLU A 170 -5.93 -24.19 -17.81
CA GLU A 170 -6.82 -24.07 -18.96
C GLU A 170 -8.00 -23.16 -18.66
N MET A 171 -8.65 -22.67 -19.71
CA MET A 171 -9.86 -21.90 -19.56
C MET A 171 -11.01 -22.84 -19.18
N GLY A 172 -11.71 -22.51 -18.09
CA GLY A 172 -12.88 -23.28 -17.66
C GLY A 172 -14.09 -23.11 -18.60
N GLU A 173 -15.10 -23.94 -18.40
CA GLU A 173 -16.36 -23.83 -19.13
C GLU A 173 -17.09 -22.51 -18.78
N ILE A 174 -17.65 -21.84 -19.78
CA ILE A 174 -18.38 -20.60 -19.58
C ILE A 174 -19.71 -20.87 -18.88
N THR A 175 -19.74 -20.57 -17.60
CA THR A 175 -20.95 -20.69 -16.75
C THR A 175 -21.68 -19.36 -16.61
N PRO A 176 -22.97 -19.35 -16.20
CA PRO A 176 -23.68 -18.12 -15.86
C PRO A 176 -22.97 -17.25 -14.81
N ALA A 177 -22.26 -17.88 -13.86
CA ALA A 177 -21.45 -17.18 -12.86
C ALA A 177 -20.34 -16.34 -13.50
N ILE A 178 -19.65 -16.90 -14.52
CA ILE A 178 -18.59 -16.20 -15.27
C ILE A 178 -19.19 -15.02 -16.05
N LEU A 179 -20.35 -15.18 -16.68
CA LEU A 179 -21.00 -14.08 -17.40
C LEU A 179 -21.40 -12.93 -16.46
N ILE A 180 -21.97 -13.24 -15.30
CA ILE A 180 -22.30 -12.25 -14.27
C ILE A 180 -21.02 -11.55 -13.78
N ALA A 181 -19.94 -12.29 -13.56
CA ALA A 181 -18.68 -11.73 -13.11
C ALA A 181 -18.03 -10.81 -14.15
N ILE A 182 -18.07 -11.17 -15.44
CA ILE A 182 -17.61 -10.30 -16.54
C ILE A 182 -18.42 -9.00 -16.55
N LEU A 183 -19.75 -9.09 -16.42
CA LEU A 183 -20.59 -7.91 -16.41
C LEU A 183 -20.34 -7.03 -15.18
N SER A 184 -20.13 -7.65 -14.00
CA SER A 184 -19.68 -6.94 -12.79
C SER A 184 -18.37 -6.20 -13.02
N THR A 185 -17.39 -6.85 -13.66
CA THR A 185 -16.10 -6.21 -13.99
C THR A 185 -16.28 -5.00 -14.91
N VAL A 186 -17.15 -5.12 -15.92
CA VAL A 186 -17.48 -4.00 -16.84
C VAL A 186 -18.12 -2.84 -16.07
N ILE A 187 -19.07 -3.13 -15.16
CA ILE A 187 -19.72 -2.10 -14.33
C ILE A 187 -18.69 -1.39 -13.46
N ILE A 188 -17.79 -2.13 -12.81
CA ILE A 188 -16.71 -1.54 -12.00
C ILE A 188 -15.84 -0.64 -12.88
N GLY A 189 -15.44 -1.11 -14.07
CA GLY A 189 -14.63 -0.34 -15.02
C GLY A 189 -15.30 0.95 -15.48
N ILE A 190 -16.59 0.90 -15.80
CA ILE A 190 -17.39 2.08 -16.16
C ILE A 190 -17.43 3.07 -15.01
N PHE A 191 -17.70 2.60 -13.77
CA PHE A 191 -17.76 3.49 -12.61
C PHE A 191 -16.40 4.07 -12.25
N GLN A 192 -15.31 3.33 -12.45
CA GLN A 192 -13.95 3.87 -12.31
C GLN A 192 -13.63 4.93 -13.36
N PHE A 193 -14.04 4.71 -14.61
CA PHE A 193 -13.88 5.70 -15.69
C PHE A 193 -14.58 7.03 -15.35
N TYR A 194 -15.80 6.97 -14.83
CA TYR A 194 -16.53 8.15 -14.36
C TYR A 194 -16.08 8.65 -12.99
N ARG A 195 -14.98 8.12 -12.43
CA ARG A 195 -14.44 8.49 -11.11
C ARG A 195 -15.47 8.37 -9.97
N ILE A 196 -16.44 7.46 -10.09
CA ILE A 196 -17.43 7.20 -9.05
C ILE A 196 -16.76 6.48 -7.88
N LYS A 197 -16.80 7.12 -6.70
CA LYS A 197 -16.22 6.55 -5.48
C LYS A 197 -17.01 5.32 -5.04
N GLY A 198 -16.31 4.24 -4.66
CA GLY A 198 -16.95 2.99 -4.25
C GLY A 198 -17.36 2.07 -5.39
N SER A 199 -16.76 2.21 -6.59
CA SER A 199 -17.04 1.37 -7.78
C SER A 199 -16.98 -0.13 -7.48
N TYR A 200 -16.05 -0.59 -6.65
CA TYR A 200 -15.94 -1.99 -6.21
C TYR A 200 -17.19 -2.49 -5.49
N PHE A 201 -17.78 -1.66 -4.61
CA PHE A 201 -19.03 -2.00 -3.90
C PHE A 201 -20.19 -2.22 -4.87
N PHE A 202 -20.35 -1.36 -5.86
CA PHE A 202 -21.42 -1.51 -6.87
C PHE A 202 -21.26 -2.77 -7.70
N GLY A 203 -20.02 -3.13 -8.05
CA GLY A 203 -19.75 -4.40 -8.72
C GLY A 203 -20.06 -5.61 -7.86
N LEU A 204 -19.64 -5.59 -6.59
CA LEU A 204 -19.99 -6.63 -5.62
C LEU A 204 -21.50 -6.79 -5.49
N LEU A 205 -22.19 -5.67 -5.29
CA LEU A 205 -23.65 -5.64 -5.15
C LEU A 205 -24.35 -6.20 -6.39
N PHE A 206 -23.94 -5.76 -7.58
CA PHE A 206 -24.49 -6.25 -8.83
C PHE A 206 -24.26 -7.76 -9.00
N GLY A 207 -23.05 -8.24 -8.84
CA GLY A 207 -22.71 -9.66 -8.98
C GLY A 207 -23.46 -10.54 -7.98
N THR A 208 -23.61 -10.05 -6.74
CA THR A 208 -24.33 -10.75 -5.67
C THR A 208 -25.84 -10.80 -5.95
N LEU A 209 -26.47 -9.65 -6.23
CA LEU A 209 -27.91 -9.58 -6.48
C LEU A 209 -28.30 -10.36 -7.73
N SER A 210 -27.49 -10.28 -8.82
CA SER A 210 -27.74 -11.05 -10.03
C SER A 210 -27.68 -12.56 -9.79
N TRP A 211 -26.75 -13.01 -8.96
CA TRP A 211 -26.64 -14.41 -8.60
C TRP A 211 -27.78 -14.88 -7.70
N TRP A 212 -28.15 -14.10 -6.68
CA TRP A 212 -29.26 -14.43 -5.79
C TRP A 212 -30.60 -14.51 -6.53
N THR A 213 -30.82 -13.62 -7.52
CA THR A 213 -32.01 -13.68 -8.35
C THR A 213 -32.00 -14.85 -9.32
N TYR A 214 -30.82 -15.25 -9.83
CA TYR A 214 -30.69 -16.37 -10.74
C TYR A 214 -30.87 -17.73 -10.06
N MET A 215 -30.29 -17.90 -8.86
CA MET A 215 -30.30 -19.16 -8.11
C MET A 215 -31.37 -19.24 -7.01
N ASP A 216 -32.11 -18.15 -6.77
CA ASP A 216 -33.07 -18.01 -5.64
C ASP A 216 -32.42 -18.27 -4.26
N ASP A 217 -31.14 -17.90 -4.11
CA ASP A 217 -30.30 -18.14 -2.91
C ASP A 217 -30.23 -16.92 -2.00
N TRP A 218 -31.37 -16.37 -1.63
CA TRP A 218 -31.46 -15.21 -0.75
C TRP A 218 -31.13 -15.57 0.71
N PRO A 219 -30.46 -14.66 1.47
CA PRO A 219 -30.18 -14.89 2.88
C PRO A 219 -31.49 -15.01 3.67
N THR A 220 -31.67 -16.12 4.36
CA THR A 220 -32.89 -16.40 5.18
C THR A 220 -32.88 -15.59 6.47
N THR A 221 -31.71 -15.23 6.97
CA THR A 221 -31.50 -14.41 8.18
C THR A 221 -30.55 -13.28 7.86
N ILE A 222 -30.80 -12.08 8.40
CA ILE A 222 -29.94 -10.91 8.20
C ILE A 222 -28.94 -10.76 9.35
N PHE A 223 -29.37 -11.11 10.57
CA PHE A 223 -28.59 -10.94 11.78
C PHE A 223 -28.25 -12.27 12.43
N ALA A 224 -27.00 -12.41 12.87
CA ALA A 224 -26.56 -13.55 13.68
C ALA A 224 -25.86 -13.06 14.95
N VAL A 225 -25.99 -13.84 16.01
CA VAL A 225 -25.22 -13.62 17.25
C VAL A 225 -23.81 -14.10 17.01
N PRO A 226 -22.79 -13.29 17.32
CA PRO A 226 -21.40 -13.66 17.13
C PRO A 226 -21.01 -14.92 17.93
N LYS A 227 -20.33 -15.85 17.28
CA LYS A 227 -19.78 -17.07 17.89
C LYS A 227 -18.29 -17.11 17.61
N PHE A 228 -17.48 -16.84 18.61
CA PHE A 228 -16.04 -16.85 18.47
C PHE A 228 -15.46 -18.20 18.91
N ALA A 229 -14.59 -18.77 18.09
CA ALA A 229 -13.72 -19.86 18.50
C ALA A 229 -12.48 -19.28 19.20
N VAL A 230 -12.00 -19.92 20.24
CA VAL A 230 -10.81 -19.52 20.96
C VAL A 230 -9.75 -20.59 20.77
N ASN A 231 -8.56 -20.19 20.33
CA ASN A 231 -7.42 -21.08 20.31
C ASN A 231 -6.73 -21.06 21.68
N GLU A 232 -6.99 -22.11 22.48
CA GLU A 232 -6.42 -22.24 23.84
C GLU A 232 -4.99 -22.82 23.84
N ASN A 233 -4.56 -23.42 22.72
CA ASN A 233 -3.30 -24.16 22.65
C ASN A 233 -2.29 -23.41 21.76
N LEU A 234 -1.31 -22.77 22.38
CA LEU A 234 -0.18 -22.20 21.66
C LEU A 234 0.83 -23.33 21.37
N LEU A 235 0.89 -23.77 20.11
CA LEU A 235 1.81 -24.80 19.65
C LEU A 235 3.08 -24.17 19.08
N VAL A 236 4.24 -24.70 19.43
CA VAL A 236 5.54 -24.22 18.92
C VAL A 236 6.34 -25.42 18.40
N ASP A 237 6.04 -25.77 17.15
CA ASP A 237 6.73 -26.83 16.43
C ASP A 237 7.64 -26.25 15.34
N ARG A 238 8.53 -27.08 14.78
CA ARG A 238 9.40 -26.67 13.66
C ARG A 238 8.60 -26.14 12.47
N LYS A 239 7.41 -26.70 12.18
CA LYS A 239 6.51 -26.25 11.11
C LYS A 239 5.99 -24.84 11.41
N VAL A 240 5.56 -24.58 12.65
CA VAL A 240 5.11 -23.27 13.13
C VAL A 240 6.23 -22.25 13.02
N VAL A 241 7.47 -22.60 13.42
CA VAL A 241 8.61 -21.67 13.32
C VAL A 241 8.93 -21.31 11.87
N ASN A 242 8.86 -22.26 10.94
CA ASN A 242 9.08 -21.98 9.51
C ASN A 242 7.99 -21.05 8.95
N LEU A 243 6.72 -21.29 9.29
CA LEU A 243 5.61 -20.41 8.90
C LEU A 243 5.75 -19.02 9.53
N LEU A 244 6.11 -18.96 10.81
CA LEU A 244 6.35 -17.73 11.56
C LEU A 244 7.41 -16.83 10.88
N ILE A 245 8.56 -17.38 10.53
CA ILE A 245 9.64 -16.63 9.86
C ILE A 245 9.14 -16.08 8.52
N SER A 246 8.41 -16.88 7.77
CA SER A 246 7.83 -16.46 6.49
C SER A 246 6.80 -15.35 6.65
N LEU A 247 5.93 -15.46 7.66
CA LEU A 247 4.92 -14.43 7.98
C LEU A 247 5.57 -13.11 8.42
N ILE A 248 6.57 -13.15 9.31
CA ILE A 248 7.28 -11.95 9.75
C ILE A 248 7.89 -11.21 8.55
N PHE A 249 8.56 -11.95 7.67
CA PHE A 249 9.17 -11.38 6.47
C PHE A 249 8.11 -10.74 5.55
N LEU A 250 7.01 -11.47 5.30
CA LEU A 250 5.89 -10.98 4.52
C LEU A 250 5.25 -9.72 5.12
N TYR A 251 5.08 -9.69 6.44
CA TYR A 251 4.49 -8.53 7.14
C TYR A 251 5.38 -7.30 7.04
N ILE A 252 6.69 -7.45 7.21
CA ILE A 252 7.64 -6.34 7.07
C ILE A 252 7.57 -5.75 5.66
N LEU A 253 7.56 -6.60 4.63
CA LEU A 253 7.44 -6.18 3.23
C LEU A 253 6.12 -5.44 2.98
N THR A 254 5.01 -6.05 3.38
CA THR A 254 3.67 -5.53 3.13
C THR A 254 3.42 -4.22 3.89
N LEU A 255 3.74 -4.18 5.19
CA LEU A 255 3.53 -2.99 6.00
C LEU A 255 4.35 -1.79 5.51
N ASN A 256 5.65 -2.00 5.26
CA ASN A 256 6.51 -0.90 4.79
C ASN A 256 6.08 -0.39 3.42
N GLY A 257 5.77 -1.29 2.48
CA GLY A 257 5.36 -0.93 1.14
C GLY A 257 4.05 -0.14 1.13
N ILE A 258 3.01 -0.71 1.74
CA ILE A 258 1.68 -0.08 1.76
C ILE A 258 1.69 1.19 2.61
N ALA A 259 2.29 1.16 3.82
CA ALA A 259 2.30 2.32 4.69
C ALA A 259 2.99 3.53 4.05
N ARG A 260 4.10 3.32 3.33
CA ARG A 260 4.81 4.37 2.62
C ARG A 260 3.97 4.93 1.48
N THR A 261 3.44 4.05 0.62
CA THR A 261 2.58 4.46 -0.51
C THR A 261 1.35 5.23 -0.03
N MET A 262 0.70 4.78 1.04
CA MET A 262 -0.48 5.45 1.59
C MET A 262 -0.12 6.78 2.28
N SER A 263 1.04 6.85 2.94
CA SER A 263 1.53 8.09 3.55
C SER A 263 1.86 9.15 2.50
N ASP A 264 2.50 8.75 1.39
CA ASP A 264 2.81 9.62 0.27
C ASP A 264 1.51 10.10 -0.42
N LEU A 265 0.54 9.20 -0.64
CA LEU A 265 -0.76 9.53 -1.21
C LEU A 265 -1.57 10.50 -0.34
N ALA A 266 -1.47 10.38 0.98
CA ALA A 266 -2.12 11.27 1.94
C ALA A 266 -1.35 12.59 2.17
N HIS A 267 -0.17 12.75 1.56
CA HIS A 267 0.75 13.88 1.80
C HIS A 267 1.11 14.05 3.28
N LEU A 268 1.29 12.93 4.00
CA LEU A 268 1.63 12.90 5.41
C LEU A 268 3.08 12.50 5.68
N THR A 269 3.85 12.17 4.64
CA THR A 269 5.25 11.75 4.77
C THR A 269 6.10 12.88 5.31
N ASN A 270 6.92 12.60 6.34
CA ASN A 270 7.84 13.57 6.92
C ASN A 270 8.92 13.97 5.91
N ILE A 271 9.59 15.10 6.18
CA ILE A 271 10.70 15.63 5.36
C ILE A 271 11.85 14.62 5.18
N ASP A 272 12.11 13.80 6.19
CA ASP A 272 13.11 12.72 6.16
C ASP A 272 12.65 11.45 5.45
N GLY A 273 11.44 11.47 4.86
CA GLY A 273 10.80 10.34 4.19
C GLY A 273 10.28 9.27 5.14
N SER A 274 10.23 9.53 6.45
CA SER A 274 9.65 8.62 7.43
C SER A 274 8.13 8.80 7.52
N ILE A 275 7.46 7.72 7.92
CA ILE A 275 6.01 7.74 8.15
C ILE A 275 5.77 8.32 9.56
N PRO A 276 4.93 9.37 9.70
CA PRO A 276 4.60 9.90 11.01
C PRO A 276 3.95 8.80 11.87
N ARG A 277 4.44 8.66 13.09
CA ARG A 277 3.95 7.61 14.03
C ARG A 277 4.03 6.17 13.47
N GLY A 278 4.90 5.90 12.50
CA GLY A 278 5.03 4.59 11.83
C GLY A 278 5.27 3.42 12.80
N ASN A 279 5.99 3.64 13.90
CA ASN A 279 6.18 2.61 14.92
C ASN A 279 4.87 2.16 15.57
N TRP A 280 4.00 3.12 15.90
CA TRP A 280 2.70 2.84 16.50
C TRP A 280 1.81 2.03 15.56
N LEU A 281 2.02 2.20 14.24
CA LEU A 281 1.34 1.41 13.22
C LEU A 281 1.73 -0.07 13.31
N PHE A 282 3.04 -0.38 13.45
CA PHE A 282 3.50 -1.76 13.67
C PHE A 282 2.95 -2.35 14.98
N ILE A 283 2.95 -1.55 16.05
CA ILE A 283 2.39 -1.96 17.36
C ILE A 283 0.90 -2.28 17.23
N THR A 284 0.13 -1.42 16.55
CA THR A 284 -1.31 -1.62 16.36
C THR A 284 -1.59 -2.87 15.52
N CYS A 285 -0.88 -3.06 14.40
CA CYS A 285 -0.99 -4.27 13.59
C CYS A 285 -0.61 -5.53 14.39
N GLY A 286 0.44 -5.46 15.23
CA GLY A 286 0.85 -6.55 16.09
C GLY A 286 -0.23 -6.94 17.10
N LEU A 287 -0.77 -5.96 17.85
CA LEU A 287 -1.83 -6.18 18.84
C LEU A 287 -3.09 -6.78 18.19
N THR A 288 -3.51 -6.25 17.05
CA THR A 288 -4.71 -6.74 16.36
C THR A 288 -4.50 -8.10 15.72
N THR A 289 -3.29 -8.41 15.23
CA THR A 289 -2.94 -9.75 14.74
C THR A 289 -2.95 -10.79 15.87
N ILE A 290 -2.43 -10.45 17.07
CA ILE A 290 -2.52 -11.32 18.25
C ILE A 290 -3.99 -11.60 18.60
N LEU A 291 -4.81 -10.56 18.66
CA LEU A 291 -6.24 -10.69 18.95
C LEU A 291 -6.94 -11.57 17.90
N SER A 292 -6.68 -11.34 16.62
CA SER A 292 -7.26 -12.10 15.52
C SER A 292 -6.86 -13.57 15.58
N GLY A 293 -5.57 -13.87 15.75
CA GLY A 293 -5.06 -15.24 15.85
C GLY A 293 -5.58 -15.97 17.08
N TYR A 294 -5.79 -15.27 18.21
CA TYR A 294 -6.42 -15.86 19.41
C TYR A 294 -7.85 -16.36 19.15
N PHE A 295 -8.57 -15.70 18.26
CA PHE A 295 -9.90 -16.12 17.81
C PHE A 295 -9.88 -16.91 16.50
N SER A 296 -8.76 -17.53 16.13
CA SER A 296 -8.59 -18.30 14.89
C SER A 296 -8.92 -17.51 13.63
N GLY A 297 -8.43 -16.26 13.59
CA GLY A 297 -8.63 -15.35 12.47
C GLY A 297 -7.35 -15.02 11.71
N PRO A 298 -7.48 -14.30 10.57
CA PRO A 298 -6.36 -13.93 9.72
C PRO A 298 -5.47 -12.87 10.38
N ALA A 299 -4.25 -12.73 9.89
CA ALA A 299 -3.37 -11.63 10.28
C ALA A 299 -3.92 -10.27 9.83
N ILE A 300 -3.77 -9.26 10.65
CA ILE A 300 -4.34 -7.92 10.45
C ILE A 300 -3.20 -6.92 10.21
N LEU A 301 -3.20 -6.31 9.04
CA LEU A 301 -2.19 -5.33 8.61
C LEU A 301 -2.88 -4.09 8.03
N ILE A 302 -2.12 -3.24 7.32
CA ILE A 302 -2.71 -2.12 6.57
C ILE A 302 -3.31 -2.65 5.28
N SER A 303 -4.53 -2.23 4.98
CA SER A 303 -5.22 -2.56 3.73
C SER A 303 -4.88 -1.54 2.63
N PRO A 304 -4.49 -1.97 1.42
CA PRO A 304 -4.23 -1.06 0.30
C PRO A 304 -5.49 -0.34 -0.19
N GLU A 305 -6.68 -0.86 0.06
CA GLU A 305 -7.97 -0.25 -0.27
C GLU A 305 -8.24 1.07 0.47
N THR A 306 -7.45 1.35 1.52
CA THR A 306 -7.35 2.65 2.19
C THR A 306 -7.18 3.81 1.21
N ALA A 307 -6.53 3.59 0.07
CA ALA A 307 -6.31 4.59 -0.97
C ALA A 307 -7.62 5.28 -1.43
N ALA A 308 -8.75 4.60 -1.40
CA ALA A 308 -10.03 5.15 -1.83
C ALA A 308 -10.51 6.32 -0.95
N GLY A 309 -10.44 6.16 0.38
CA GLY A 309 -10.81 7.23 1.30
C GLY A 309 -9.75 8.35 1.35
N ILE A 310 -8.46 8.01 1.21
CA ILE A 310 -7.39 9.02 1.12
C ILE A 310 -7.58 9.90 -0.11
N LYS A 311 -7.83 9.32 -1.29
CA LYS A 311 -8.21 10.07 -2.51
C LYS A 311 -9.52 10.84 -2.33
N GLY A 312 -10.38 10.42 -1.41
CA GLY A 312 -11.58 11.15 -0.98
C GLY A 312 -11.29 12.42 -0.18
N GLY A 313 -10.08 12.55 0.37
CA GLY A 313 -9.64 13.68 1.20
C GLY A 313 -9.42 13.32 2.68
N ALA A 314 -9.39 12.03 3.05
CA ALA A 314 -9.06 11.60 4.40
C ALA A 314 -7.63 11.99 4.77
N LYS A 315 -7.45 12.61 5.94
CA LYS A 315 -6.13 13.02 6.47
C LYS A 315 -5.89 12.62 7.91
N THR A 316 -6.95 12.20 8.62
CA THR A 316 -6.88 11.95 10.05
C THR A 316 -7.40 10.55 10.42
N GLY A 317 -7.12 10.12 11.65
CA GLY A 317 -7.63 8.87 12.19
C GLY A 317 -9.15 8.85 12.39
N LEU A 318 -9.84 10.00 12.27
CA LEU A 318 -11.31 10.03 12.40
C LEU A 318 -11.98 9.22 11.29
N SER A 319 -11.47 9.27 10.05
CA SER A 319 -11.98 8.42 8.96
C SER A 319 -11.79 6.93 9.24
N THR A 320 -10.65 6.56 9.83
CA THR A 320 -10.39 5.17 10.26
C THR A 320 -11.32 4.75 11.40
N LEU A 321 -11.62 5.64 12.35
CA LEU A 321 -12.57 5.38 13.43
C LEU A 321 -13.98 5.07 12.89
N VAL A 322 -14.48 5.91 11.98
CA VAL A 322 -15.79 5.71 11.34
C VAL A 322 -15.83 4.36 10.61
N CYS A 323 -14.78 4.03 9.87
CA CYS A 323 -14.67 2.72 9.22
C CYS A 323 -14.73 1.57 10.24
N GLY A 324 -13.98 1.66 11.35
CA GLY A 324 -14.00 0.66 12.42
C GLY A 324 -15.38 0.47 13.06
N LEU A 325 -16.11 1.57 13.29
CA LEU A 325 -17.49 1.49 13.82
C LEU A 325 -18.44 0.78 12.85
N LEU A 326 -18.31 1.03 11.54
CA LEU A 326 -19.11 0.34 10.54
C LEU A 326 -18.76 -1.16 10.45
N PHE A 327 -17.47 -1.53 10.57
CA PHE A 327 -17.07 -2.93 10.66
C PHE A 327 -17.58 -3.61 11.95
N SER A 328 -17.67 -2.88 13.05
CA SER A 328 -18.29 -3.42 14.29
C SER A 328 -19.76 -3.81 14.08
N MET A 329 -20.49 -3.04 13.29
CA MET A 329 -21.87 -3.38 12.93
C MET A 329 -21.93 -4.58 11.97
N SER A 330 -20.94 -4.74 11.11
CA SER A 330 -20.88 -5.83 10.14
C SER A 330 -20.69 -7.21 10.78
N VAL A 331 -20.19 -7.29 12.02
CA VAL A 331 -20.08 -8.56 12.77
C VAL A 331 -21.43 -9.29 12.87
N PHE A 332 -22.52 -8.52 13.03
CA PHE A 332 -23.87 -9.06 13.15
C PHE A 332 -24.50 -9.42 11.79
N LEU A 333 -23.96 -8.88 10.68
CA LEU A 333 -24.44 -9.11 9.32
C LEU A 333 -23.81 -10.35 8.66
N CYS A 334 -23.13 -11.19 9.41
CA CYS A 334 -22.43 -12.39 8.93
C CYS A 334 -23.27 -13.24 7.96
N PRO A 335 -24.56 -13.55 8.18
CA PRO A 335 -25.34 -14.41 7.27
C PRO A 335 -25.48 -13.82 5.86
N VAL A 336 -25.45 -12.50 5.73
CA VAL A 336 -25.50 -11.83 4.42
C VAL A 336 -24.20 -12.01 3.67
N PHE A 337 -23.05 -11.83 4.37
CA PHE A 337 -21.74 -11.99 3.77
C PHE A 337 -21.40 -13.44 3.42
N GLU A 338 -21.92 -14.40 4.18
CA GLU A 338 -21.76 -15.83 3.93
C GLU A 338 -22.38 -16.28 2.60
N ARG A 339 -23.49 -15.62 2.19
CA ARG A 339 -24.20 -15.90 0.94
C ARG A 339 -23.67 -15.16 -0.29
N ILE A 340 -22.63 -14.33 -0.14
CA ILE A 340 -22.03 -13.65 -1.28
C ILE A 340 -21.29 -14.69 -2.18
N PRO A 341 -21.67 -14.76 -3.47
CA PRO A 341 -21.14 -15.77 -4.39
C PRO A 341 -19.78 -15.36 -5.00
N PRO A 342 -19.04 -16.32 -5.57
CA PRO A 342 -17.83 -16.04 -6.33
C PRO A 342 -18.04 -15.08 -7.51
N SER A 343 -19.22 -15.07 -8.14
CA SER A 343 -19.53 -14.10 -9.20
C SER A 343 -19.52 -12.63 -8.76
N GLY A 344 -19.67 -12.37 -7.45
CA GLY A 344 -19.54 -11.03 -6.87
C GLY A 344 -18.12 -10.73 -6.39
N THR A 345 -17.41 -11.70 -5.78
CA THR A 345 -16.10 -11.51 -5.15
C THR A 345 -14.92 -11.59 -6.13
N SER A 346 -14.97 -12.53 -7.08
CA SER A 346 -13.85 -12.79 -8.00
C SER A 346 -13.50 -11.60 -8.90
N PRO A 347 -14.45 -10.82 -9.44
CA PRO A 347 -14.13 -9.59 -10.18
C PRO A 347 -13.29 -8.61 -9.36
N LEU A 348 -13.58 -8.49 -8.08
CA LEU A 348 -12.87 -7.59 -7.18
C LEU A 348 -11.44 -8.07 -6.94
N LEU A 349 -11.24 -9.37 -6.72
CA LEU A 349 -9.90 -9.97 -6.55
C LEU A 349 -9.02 -9.71 -7.78
N ILE A 350 -9.56 -9.91 -8.98
CA ILE A 350 -8.86 -9.67 -10.24
C ILE A 350 -8.47 -8.19 -10.36
N LEU A 351 -9.39 -7.28 -10.06
CA LEU A 351 -9.14 -5.84 -10.16
C LEU A 351 -8.23 -5.31 -9.03
N VAL A 352 -8.27 -5.90 -7.84
CA VAL A 352 -7.28 -5.62 -6.77
C VAL A 352 -5.88 -6.00 -7.25
N GLY A 353 -5.74 -7.15 -7.91
CA GLY A 353 -4.49 -7.53 -8.58
C GLY A 353 -4.01 -6.44 -9.56
N LEU A 354 -4.90 -5.91 -10.38
CA LEU A 354 -4.59 -4.82 -11.32
C LEU A 354 -4.10 -3.55 -10.59
N THR A 355 -4.69 -3.18 -9.46
CA THR A 355 -4.25 -1.98 -8.72
C THR A 355 -2.82 -2.09 -8.21
N LEU A 356 -2.35 -3.29 -7.87
CA LEU A 356 -0.97 -3.52 -7.45
C LEU A 356 0.01 -3.49 -8.63
N PHE A 357 -0.47 -3.69 -9.86
CA PHE A 357 0.33 -3.61 -11.08
C PHE A 357 0.86 -2.19 -11.36
N VAL A 358 0.24 -1.15 -10.82
CA VAL A 358 0.72 0.24 -10.92
C VAL A 358 2.15 0.39 -10.41
N ASN A 359 2.59 -0.46 -9.46
CA ASN A 359 3.96 -0.46 -8.95
C ASN A 359 5.02 -0.82 -10.02
N THR A 360 4.61 -1.29 -11.21
CA THR A 360 5.51 -1.55 -12.35
C THR A 360 6.31 -0.30 -12.74
N SER A 361 5.75 0.89 -12.57
CA SER A 361 6.42 2.17 -12.83
C SER A 361 7.58 2.48 -11.89
N LEU A 362 7.68 1.79 -10.75
CA LEU A 362 8.77 1.94 -9.78
C LEU A 362 9.99 1.09 -10.11
N ILE A 363 9.91 0.23 -11.14
CA ILE A 363 10.99 -0.66 -11.57
C ILE A 363 11.60 -0.07 -12.84
N ASP A 364 12.92 0.12 -12.84
CA ASP A 364 13.63 0.51 -14.05
C ASP A 364 13.91 -0.73 -14.92
N TRP A 365 13.01 -0.97 -15.87
CA TRP A 365 13.11 -2.08 -16.81
C TRP A 365 14.22 -1.93 -17.85
N SER A 366 14.80 -0.75 -17.97
CA SER A 366 15.93 -0.49 -18.91
C SER A 366 17.26 -0.96 -18.34
N THR A 367 17.37 -1.08 -17.03
CA THR A 367 18.59 -1.53 -16.34
C THR A 367 18.51 -3.02 -16.00
N THR A 368 19.48 -3.79 -16.47
CA THR A 368 19.51 -5.27 -16.33
C THR A 368 19.63 -5.70 -14.86
N ASP A 369 20.27 -4.90 -14.03
CA ASP A 369 20.50 -5.18 -12.60
C ASP A 369 19.24 -5.02 -11.74
N GLU A 370 18.23 -4.28 -12.20
CA GLU A 370 16.91 -4.20 -11.56
C GLU A 370 15.87 -5.07 -12.27
N ALA A 371 15.87 -5.09 -13.61
CA ALA A 371 14.87 -5.80 -14.41
C ALA A 371 14.92 -7.32 -14.21
N ILE A 372 16.11 -7.95 -14.22
CA ILE A 372 16.21 -9.41 -14.06
C ILE A 372 15.72 -9.88 -12.69
N PRO A 373 16.20 -9.34 -11.55
CA PRO A 373 15.69 -9.74 -10.24
C PRO A 373 14.19 -9.49 -10.10
N ALA A 374 13.70 -8.33 -10.55
CA ALA A 374 12.29 -7.98 -10.50
C ALA A 374 11.42 -8.96 -11.30
N PHE A 375 11.85 -9.33 -12.51
CA PHE A 375 11.15 -10.30 -13.34
C PHE A 375 11.04 -11.67 -12.67
N PHE A 376 12.15 -12.17 -12.07
CA PHE A 376 12.12 -13.46 -11.37
C PHE A 376 11.20 -13.43 -10.15
N VAL A 377 11.17 -12.34 -9.37
CA VAL A 377 10.22 -12.19 -8.25
C VAL A 377 8.79 -12.27 -8.77
N LEU A 378 8.46 -11.44 -9.77
CA LEU A 378 7.13 -11.32 -10.37
C LEU A 378 6.66 -12.65 -10.97
N PHE A 379 7.55 -13.39 -11.63
CA PHE A 379 7.26 -14.67 -12.25
C PHE A 379 7.09 -15.79 -11.24
N LEU A 380 8.02 -15.92 -10.28
CA LEU A 380 8.02 -17.06 -9.36
C LEU A 380 6.88 -16.99 -8.34
N ILE A 381 6.47 -15.81 -7.86
CA ILE A 381 5.42 -15.70 -6.84
C ILE A 381 4.11 -16.39 -7.27
N PRO A 382 3.48 -16.07 -8.40
CA PRO A 382 2.24 -16.73 -8.80
C PRO A 382 2.41 -18.19 -9.18
N PHE A 383 3.53 -18.57 -9.79
CA PHE A 383 3.75 -19.98 -10.21
C PHE A 383 4.12 -20.92 -9.06
N THR A 384 4.76 -20.42 -8.02
CA THR A 384 5.12 -21.25 -6.85
C THR A 384 4.13 -21.11 -5.70
N TYR A 385 3.20 -20.15 -5.77
CA TYR A 385 2.36 -19.74 -4.64
C TYR A 385 3.18 -19.44 -3.38
N SER A 386 4.42 -18.98 -3.54
CA SER A 386 5.35 -18.73 -2.45
C SER A 386 6.05 -17.38 -2.63
N ILE A 387 5.66 -16.41 -1.82
CA ILE A 387 6.28 -15.09 -1.81
C ILE A 387 7.74 -15.20 -1.37
N LEU A 388 8.00 -16.00 -0.34
CA LEU A 388 9.36 -16.19 0.19
C LEU A 388 10.31 -16.75 -0.87
N THR A 389 9.87 -17.75 -1.65
CA THR A 389 10.67 -18.34 -2.73
C THR A 389 10.96 -17.31 -3.82
N GLY A 390 9.93 -16.60 -4.28
CA GLY A 390 10.08 -15.59 -5.33
C GLY A 390 11.03 -14.47 -4.91
N VAL A 391 10.80 -13.89 -3.73
CA VAL A 391 11.64 -12.82 -3.19
C VAL A 391 13.05 -13.32 -2.89
N GLY A 392 13.20 -14.52 -2.34
CA GLY A 392 14.51 -15.13 -2.04
C GLY A 392 15.39 -15.30 -3.29
N VAL A 393 14.80 -15.82 -4.38
CA VAL A 393 15.51 -15.95 -5.66
C VAL A 393 15.84 -14.59 -6.26
N GLY A 394 14.85 -13.67 -6.32
CA GLY A 394 15.08 -12.33 -6.85
C GLY A 394 16.13 -11.54 -6.06
N TYR A 395 16.10 -11.62 -4.74
CA TYR A 395 17.10 -10.97 -3.89
C TYR A 395 18.49 -11.55 -4.07
N THR A 396 18.59 -12.88 -4.21
CA THR A 396 19.85 -13.57 -4.51
C THR A 396 20.41 -13.09 -5.85
N LEU A 397 19.59 -13.04 -6.90
CA LEU A 397 20.00 -12.53 -8.21
C LEU A 397 20.42 -11.05 -8.15
N TYR A 398 19.69 -10.20 -7.41
CA TYR A 398 20.03 -8.79 -7.21
C TYR A 398 21.42 -8.64 -6.58
N ILE A 399 21.72 -9.44 -5.55
CA ILE A 399 23.04 -9.43 -4.90
C ILE A 399 24.12 -9.91 -5.87
N LEU A 400 23.92 -11.03 -6.55
CA LEU A 400 24.90 -11.61 -7.47
C LEU A 400 25.21 -10.64 -8.62
N ILE A 401 24.19 -10.15 -9.32
CA ILE A 401 24.36 -9.20 -10.42
C ILE A 401 25.04 -7.94 -9.91
N GLY A 402 24.60 -7.38 -8.78
CA GLY A 402 25.18 -6.19 -8.19
C GLY A 402 26.65 -6.34 -7.76
N LEU A 403 27.06 -7.56 -7.33
CA LEU A 403 28.46 -7.87 -7.02
C LEU A 403 29.31 -7.93 -8.29
N PHE A 404 28.86 -8.67 -9.31
CA PHE A 404 29.63 -8.83 -10.56
C PHE A 404 29.70 -7.54 -11.39
N THR A 405 28.67 -6.69 -11.35
CA THR A 405 28.66 -5.39 -12.04
C THR A 405 29.31 -4.26 -11.23
N GLY A 406 29.66 -4.51 -9.96
CA GLY A 406 30.21 -3.49 -9.05
C GLY A 406 29.21 -2.41 -8.64
N GLN A 407 27.94 -2.53 -9.03
CA GLN A 407 26.90 -1.55 -8.71
C GLN A 407 26.52 -1.60 -7.22
N LEU A 408 26.51 -2.80 -6.63
CA LEU A 408 26.25 -2.97 -5.20
C LEU A 408 27.28 -2.24 -4.35
N GLN A 409 28.55 -2.30 -4.73
CA GLN A 409 29.64 -1.57 -4.06
C GLN A 409 29.45 -0.05 -4.17
N ARG A 410 28.98 0.45 -5.33
CA ARG A 410 28.67 1.87 -5.54
C ARG A 410 27.48 2.31 -4.69
N LYS A 411 26.39 1.51 -4.62
CA LYS A 411 25.22 1.78 -3.78
C LYS A 411 25.59 1.78 -2.28
N ILE A 412 26.37 0.79 -1.82
CA ILE A 412 26.86 0.71 -0.43
C ILE A 412 27.76 1.92 -0.10
N ARG A 413 28.68 2.31 -1.00
CA ARG A 413 29.54 3.48 -0.81
C ARG A 413 28.73 4.78 -0.71
N LYS A 414 27.65 4.93 -1.53
CA LYS A 414 26.74 6.09 -1.43
C LYS A 414 25.97 6.09 -0.10
N MET A 415 25.59 4.94 0.44
CA MET A 415 24.92 4.84 1.75
C MET A 415 25.86 5.17 2.91
N MET A 416 27.13 4.75 2.83
CA MET A 416 28.12 5.02 3.88
C MET A 416 28.63 6.46 3.86
N HIS A 417 28.63 7.12 2.70
CA HIS A 417 29.08 8.51 2.53
C HIS A 417 27.99 9.39 1.90
N PRO A 418 26.85 9.63 2.56
CA PRO A 418 25.76 10.45 2.01
C PRO A 418 26.19 11.91 1.76
N TYR A 419 27.23 12.37 2.47
CA TYR A 419 27.74 13.74 2.35
C TYR A 419 28.73 13.97 1.18
N SER A 420 29.25 12.92 0.55
CA SER A 420 30.22 13.09 -0.55
C SER A 420 29.57 13.69 -1.81
N SER A 421 28.31 13.37 -2.08
CA SER A 421 27.54 13.95 -3.19
C SER A 421 27.14 15.40 -2.91
N LEU A 422 26.74 15.72 -1.68
CA LEU A 422 26.43 17.09 -1.24
C LEU A 422 27.67 17.98 -1.21
N SER A 423 28.83 17.45 -0.77
CA SER A 423 30.11 18.19 -0.81
C SER A 423 30.59 18.44 -2.22
N ALA A 424 30.30 17.56 -3.18
CA ALA A 424 30.57 17.76 -4.60
C ALA A 424 29.67 18.85 -5.20
N ILE A 425 28.37 18.84 -4.89
CA ILE A 425 27.43 19.90 -5.30
C ILE A 425 27.84 21.24 -4.68
N TYR A 426 28.21 21.26 -3.40
CA TYR A 426 28.66 22.47 -2.71
C TYR A 426 29.99 22.99 -3.32
N LYS A 427 30.94 22.11 -3.68
CA LYS A 427 32.16 22.47 -4.39
C LYS A 427 31.88 23.05 -5.78
N LEU A 428 30.93 22.49 -6.53
CA LEU A 428 30.53 23.01 -7.84
C LEU A 428 29.87 24.39 -7.71
N LEU A 429 29.00 24.58 -6.74
CA LEU A 429 28.34 25.86 -6.45
C LEU A 429 29.35 26.91 -5.92
N SER A 430 30.35 26.50 -5.14
CA SER A 430 31.38 27.39 -4.60
C SER A 430 32.49 27.72 -5.58
N SER A 431 32.69 26.92 -6.65
CA SER A 431 33.69 27.13 -7.69
C SER A 431 33.21 28.01 -8.85
N SER A 432 31.89 28.31 -8.93
CA SER A 432 31.40 29.26 -9.91
C SER A 432 31.88 30.68 -9.54
N ARG A 433 32.62 31.30 -10.44
CA ARG A 433 33.29 32.60 -10.24
C ARG A 433 32.34 33.79 -10.04
N ASP A 434 31.08 33.64 -10.36
CA ASP A 434 30.07 34.69 -10.19
C ASP A 434 29.26 34.50 -8.89
N LYS A 435 29.86 34.97 -7.78
CA LYS A 435 29.23 34.99 -6.45
C LYS A 435 28.15 36.04 -6.26
N SER A 436 27.89 36.92 -7.25
CA SER A 436 27.10 38.13 -7.02
C SER A 436 25.60 38.03 -7.32
N TYR A 437 25.07 36.90 -7.83
CA TYR A 437 23.68 36.87 -8.30
C TYR A 437 22.92 35.56 -8.08
N ILE A 438 23.20 34.77 -7.06
CA ILE A 438 22.35 33.64 -6.70
C ILE A 438 21.58 34.04 -5.44
N SER A 439 20.40 34.66 -5.63
CA SER A 439 19.42 34.79 -4.54
C SER A 439 18.71 33.44 -4.38
N TRP A 440 18.35 33.07 -3.15
CA TRP A 440 17.63 31.83 -2.87
C TRP A 440 16.26 31.76 -3.56
N GLU A 441 15.69 32.88 -3.96
CA GLU A 441 14.43 32.94 -4.72
C GLU A 441 14.59 32.43 -6.16
N SER A 442 15.78 32.57 -6.79
CA SER A 442 16.02 32.06 -8.14
C SER A 442 16.28 30.55 -8.23
N LEU A 443 16.46 29.87 -7.10
CA LEU A 443 16.63 28.40 -7.03
C LEU A 443 15.28 27.65 -7.02
N HIS A 444 14.15 28.32 -6.82
CA HIS A 444 12.83 27.70 -6.89
C HIS A 444 12.41 27.29 -8.31
N GLU A 445 13.08 27.79 -9.35
CA GLU A 445 12.77 27.50 -10.75
C GLU A 445 13.84 26.64 -11.46
N CYS A 446 14.74 25.98 -10.73
CA CYS A 446 15.75 25.12 -11.35
C CYS A 446 15.26 23.68 -11.48
N SER A 447 15.11 23.19 -12.70
CA SER A 447 14.96 21.77 -12.97
C SER A 447 16.32 21.07 -13.08
N VAL A 448 16.48 19.95 -12.37
CA VAL A 448 17.69 19.12 -12.43
C VAL A 448 17.40 17.92 -13.32
N ASP A 449 17.98 17.89 -14.52
CA ASP A 449 17.91 16.72 -15.41
C ASP A 449 19.13 15.83 -15.18
N SER A 450 18.89 14.60 -14.68
CA SER A 450 19.94 13.63 -14.32
C SER A 450 19.92 12.39 -15.22
N ARG A 451 19.88 12.54 -16.55
CA ARG A 451 19.86 11.38 -17.45
C ARG A 451 21.20 10.66 -17.59
N ASP A 452 22.31 11.34 -17.33
CA ASP A 452 23.64 10.70 -17.33
C ASP A 452 24.45 11.19 -16.13
N GLY A 453 24.94 10.29 -15.31
CA GLY A 453 25.58 10.52 -14.01
C GLY A 453 26.85 11.38 -14.02
N THR A 454 27.06 12.28 -14.98
CA THR A 454 28.29 13.08 -15.15
C THR A 454 28.07 14.56 -15.42
N VAL A 455 26.89 15.06 -15.73
CA VAL A 455 26.71 16.52 -15.99
C VAL A 455 25.43 17.05 -15.40
N LEU A 456 25.52 17.81 -14.32
CA LEU A 456 24.47 18.70 -13.79
C LEU A 456 24.47 20.00 -14.61
N ARG A 457 23.50 20.20 -15.48
CA ARG A 457 23.29 21.47 -16.16
C ARG A 457 22.29 22.30 -15.35
N VAL A 458 22.77 23.30 -14.65
CA VAL A 458 21.93 24.28 -13.97
C VAL A 458 21.67 25.42 -14.97
N THR A 459 20.46 25.51 -15.49
CA THR A 459 20.03 26.67 -16.31
C THR A 459 19.35 27.67 -15.40
N ALA A 460 20.02 28.80 -15.14
CA ALA A 460 19.41 29.94 -14.47
C ALA A 460 18.69 30.81 -15.52
N LEU A 461 17.40 31.08 -15.30
CA LEU A 461 16.65 32.07 -16.09
C LEU A 461 17.03 33.49 -15.64
N PRO A 462 17.17 34.47 -16.54
CA PRO A 462 17.51 35.85 -16.16
C PRO A 462 16.37 36.51 -15.38
N PRO A 463 16.68 37.38 -14.41
CA PRO A 463 15.68 38.04 -13.59
C PRO A 463 14.80 39.00 -14.42
N SER A 464 13.51 39.04 -14.09
CA SER A 464 12.43 39.75 -14.79
C SER A 464 12.44 41.28 -14.70
N ASP A 465 13.53 41.94 -14.29
CA ASP A 465 13.63 43.40 -14.20
C ASP A 465 14.76 43.98 -15.05
N ALA A 466 14.48 44.10 -16.36
CA ALA A 466 15.15 45.10 -17.20
C ALA A 466 14.10 45.77 -18.11
N ARG A 467 13.34 46.70 -17.57
CA ARG A 467 12.66 47.71 -18.39
C ARG A 467 13.69 48.65 -18.98
N SER A 468 13.82 48.63 -20.27
CA SER A 468 13.95 49.69 -21.25
C SER A 468 15.00 49.42 -22.33
N ARG A 469 14.55 49.07 -23.51
CA ARG A 469 14.72 49.78 -24.79
C ARG A 469 14.33 48.85 -25.95
N SER A 470 13.38 49.42 -26.69
CA SER A 470 12.85 49.03 -27.98
C SER A 470 13.83 48.40 -28.94
N THR A 471 13.44 47.21 -29.49
CA THR A 471 13.28 47.00 -30.94
C THR A 471 12.65 45.63 -31.19
N SER A 472 11.65 45.63 -32.03
CA SER A 472 10.87 44.54 -32.59
C SER A 472 11.51 43.14 -32.63
N CYS A 473 11.02 42.23 -31.79
CA CYS A 473 10.95 40.81 -32.04
C CYS A 473 9.69 40.26 -31.37
N GLN A 474 8.87 39.63 -32.18
CA GLN A 474 7.63 38.99 -31.72
C GLN A 474 7.93 38.02 -30.58
N SER A 475 7.17 38.17 -29.49
CA SER A 475 7.36 37.44 -28.25
C SER A 475 6.97 35.95 -28.40
N PRO A 476 7.78 35.02 -27.87
CA PRO A 476 7.46 33.60 -27.80
C PRO A 476 6.32 33.25 -26.82
N LEU A 477 5.75 34.25 -26.13
CA LEU A 477 4.71 34.05 -25.12
C LEU A 477 3.33 33.66 -25.65
N ARG A 478 3.07 33.78 -26.96
CA ARG A 478 1.79 33.33 -27.56
C ARG A 478 1.77 31.85 -27.97
N VAL A 479 2.95 31.24 -28.13
CA VAL A 479 3.06 29.80 -28.41
C VAL A 479 2.99 28.98 -27.13
N ILE A 480 3.32 29.57 -25.98
CA ILE A 480 3.29 28.89 -24.68
C ILE A 480 1.86 28.82 -24.13
N GLN A 481 0.99 29.81 -24.42
CA GLN A 481 -0.39 29.79 -23.94
C GLN A 481 -1.33 28.82 -24.70
N GLU A 482 -1.03 28.49 -25.96
CA GLU A 482 -1.79 27.45 -26.68
C GLU A 482 -1.28 26.03 -26.41
N GLN A 483 -0.05 25.87 -25.84
CA GLN A 483 0.44 24.58 -25.34
C GLN A 483 0.07 24.31 -23.90
N GLU A 484 -0.20 25.33 -23.07
CA GLU A 484 -0.63 25.16 -21.68
C GLU A 484 -2.05 24.60 -21.54
N GLU A 485 -2.97 24.86 -22.48
CA GLU A 485 -4.32 24.26 -22.47
C GLU A 485 -4.33 22.76 -22.89
N ASP A 486 -3.37 22.32 -23.71
CA ASP A 486 -3.21 20.90 -24.07
C ASP A 486 -2.32 20.13 -23.08
N GLU A 487 -1.44 20.81 -22.31
CA GLU A 487 -0.59 20.19 -21.28
C GLU A 487 -1.29 20.06 -19.92
N GLU A 488 -2.28 20.89 -19.57
CA GLU A 488 -3.08 20.69 -18.35
C GLU A 488 -3.87 19.38 -18.38
N LEU A 489 -4.17 18.83 -19.56
CA LEU A 489 -4.77 17.50 -19.74
C LEU A 489 -3.76 16.33 -19.66
N GLN A 490 -2.45 16.61 -19.80
CA GLN A 490 -1.38 15.61 -19.66
C GLN A 490 -0.59 15.74 -18.34
N GLN A 491 -0.61 16.87 -17.65
CA GLN A 491 0.11 17.09 -16.40
C GLN A 491 -0.51 16.42 -15.17
N GLU A 492 -1.73 15.90 -15.23
CA GLU A 492 -2.24 14.98 -14.18
C GLU A 492 -1.52 13.61 -14.15
N GLN A 493 -0.61 13.30 -15.08
CA GLN A 493 0.10 12.01 -15.15
C GLN A 493 1.61 12.07 -14.88
N LEU A 494 2.21 13.25 -14.71
CA LEU A 494 3.64 13.37 -14.36
C LEU A 494 3.79 13.86 -12.92
N CYS A 495 3.46 13.01 -11.97
CA CYS A 495 3.94 13.14 -10.59
C CYS A 495 5.46 13.12 -10.60
N LEU A 496 6.05 14.26 -10.24
CA LEU A 496 7.46 14.41 -9.87
C LEU A 496 7.92 13.23 -9.02
N THR A 497 8.93 12.53 -9.47
CA THR A 497 9.49 11.40 -8.74
C THR A 497 9.96 11.85 -7.35
N PRO A 498 9.74 11.07 -6.28
CA PRO A 498 10.06 11.44 -4.89
C PRO A 498 11.54 11.78 -4.62
N VAL A 499 12.42 11.45 -5.55
CA VAL A 499 13.87 11.67 -5.43
C VAL A 499 14.23 13.15 -5.53
N ASN A 500 13.58 13.93 -6.38
CA ASN A 500 13.91 15.35 -6.58
C ASN A 500 13.48 16.21 -5.39
N HIS A 501 12.38 15.86 -4.74
CA HIS A 501 11.89 16.56 -3.55
C HIS A 501 12.80 16.32 -2.33
N ARG A 502 13.41 15.14 -2.21
CA ARG A 502 14.33 14.79 -1.12
C ARG A 502 15.65 15.57 -1.16
N ILE A 503 16.20 15.77 -2.35
CA ILE A 503 17.47 16.50 -2.50
C ILE A 503 17.27 17.96 -2.12
N PHE A 504 16.18 18.57 -2.55
CA PHE A 504 15.87 19.97 -2.26
C PHE A 504 15.59 20.23 -0.77
N HIS A 505 14.86 19.35 -0.12
CA HIS A 505 14.53 19.47 1.30
C HIS A 505 15.74 19.22 2.23
N ASN A 506 16.64 18.32 1.86
CA ASN A 506 17.87 18.09 2.62
C ASN A 506 18.86 19.27 2.50
N ILE A 507 18.88 19.96 1.37
CA ILE A 507 19.72 21.17 1.20
C ILE A 507 19.20 22.29 2.10
N MET A 508 17.88 22.51 2.15
CA MET A 508 17.25 23.54 2.99
C MET A 508 17.42 23.29 4.51
N SER A 509 17.36 22.04 4.95
CA SER A 509 17.52 21.71 6.38
C SER A 509 18.97 21.86 6.87
N MET A 510 19.96 21.70 5.99
CA MET A 510 21.39 21.89 6.32
C MET A 510 21.75 23.36 6.50
N ASP A 511 21.17 24.28 5.73
CA ASP A 511 21.43 25.71 5.88
C ASP A 511 20.86 26.28 7.18
N LEU A 512 19.72 25.78 7.64
CA LEU A 512 19.15 26.14 8.94
C LEU A 512 20.02 25.65 10.12
N GLN A 513 20.66 24.47 9.99
CA GLN A 513 21.61 23.98 10.99
C GLN A 513 22.97 24.71 10.94
N MET A 514 23.45 25.06 9.74
CA MET A 514 24.73 25.80 9.60
C MET A 514 24.64 27.25 10.09
N ASN A 515 23.49 27.91 9.91
CA ASN A 515 23.26 29.24 10.45
C ASN A 515 23.10 29.25 11.98
N SER A 516 22.55 28.18 12.54
CA SER A 516 22.50 27.97 14.00
C SER A 516 23.90 27.78 14.63
N ILE A 517 24.83 27.14 13.91
CA ILE A 517 26.21 26.93 14.36
C ILE A 517 27.05 28.22 14.23
N LYS A 518 26.79 29.08 13.27
CA LYS A 518 27.46 30.39 13.12
C LYS A 518 27.02 31.41 14.16
N SER A 519 25.80 31.32 14.70
CA SER A 519 25.32 32.22 15.77
C SER A 519 25.83 31.84 17.18
N ILE A 520 26.51 30.71 17.32
CA ILE A 520 27.14 30.25 18.59
C ILE A 520 28.62 30.62 18.67
N ARG A 521 29.20 31.20 17.59
CA ARG A 521 30.64 31.61 17.53
C ARG A 521 30.86 33.11 17.34
N LEU A 522 29.90 33.92 17.69
CA LEU A 522 30.01 35.34 17.96
C LEU A 522 29.36 35.61 19.34
#